data_6218a4f90421cc275b8fb7c4f9adba8b
#
_entry.id   6218a4f90421cc275b8fb7c4f9adba8b
#
_cell.length_a   1.000
_cell.length_b   1.000
_cell.length_c   1.000
_cell.angle_alpha   90.00
_cell.angle_beta   90.00
_cell.angle_gamma   90.00
#
_symmetry.space_group_name_H-M   'P 1'
#
loop_
_entity.id
_entity.type
_entity.pdbx_description
1 polymer ?
#
loop_
_entity_poly.entity_id
_entity_poly.type
_entity_poly.pdbx_seq_one_letter_code
_entity_poly.pdbx_strand_id
1 'polypeptide(L)' 'MSMQAHLAELEKRHQAISREIEEQITHPSTDDLRIAELKRRKLALKDAIEKLKIDHTSMH' A
#
# COMPACT_ATOMS: atom_id res chain seq x y z
N MET A 1 3.15 19.32 7.09
CA MET A 1 2.27 18.65 6.09
C MET A 1 0.93 18.33 6.70
N SER A 2 -0.12 18.48 5.92
CA SER A 2 -1.44 18.16 6.42
C SER A 2 -1.66 16.65 6.45
N MET A 3 -2.60 16.22 7.26
CA MET A 3 -2.99 14.82 7.34
C MET A 3 -3.46 14.30 5.98
N GLN A 4 -4.21 15.13 5.25
CA GLN A 4 -4.71 14.75 3.95
C GLN A 4 -3.57 14.54 2.94
N ALA A 5 -2.56 15.37 2.99
CA ALA A 5 -1.41 15.21 2.11
C ALA A 5 -0.67 13.91 2.40
N HIS A 6 -0.52 13.61 3.68
CA HIS A 6 0.13 12.37 4.09
C HIS A 6 -0.68 11.14 3.66
N LEU A 7 -1.98 11.21 3.84
CA LEU A 7 -2.87 10.11 3.43
C LEU A 7 -2.82 9.91 1.92
N ALA A 8 -2.86 10.99 1.16
CA ALA A 8 -2.79 10.92 -0.30
C ALA A 8 -1.48 10.28 -0.75
N GLU A 9 -0.39 10.62 -0.08
CA GLU A 9 0.91 10.04 -0.39
C GLU A 9 0.92 8.54 -0.15
N LEU A 10 0.35 8.10 0.95
CA LEU A 10 0.28 6.68 1.27
C LEU A 10 -0.60 5.93 0.27
N GLU A 11 -1.72 6.52 -0.10
CA GLU A 11 -2.61 5.91 -1.09
C GLU A 11 -1.93 5.79 -2.44
N LYS A 12 -1.16 6.80 -2.81
CA LYS A 12 -0.42 6.76 -4.05
C LYS A 12 0.60 5.63 -4.06
N ARG A 13 1.31 5.46 -2.94
CA ARG A 13 2.27 4.37 -2.81
C ARG A 13 1.59 3.01 -2.86
N HIS A 14 0.42 2.92 -2.24
CA HIS A 14 -0.36 1.69 -2.24
C HIS A 14 -0.75 1.30 -3.67
N GLN A 15 -1.20 2.27 -4.45
CA GLN A 15 -1.56 2.02 -5.84
C GLN A 15 -0.36 1.61 -6.67
N ALA A 16 0.79 2.25 -6.44
CA ALA A 16 2.00 1.93 -7.17
C ALA A 16 2.43 0.48 -6.90
N ILE A 17 2.37 0.07 -5.65
CA ILE A 17 2.74 -1.30 -5.29
C ILE A 17 1.73 -2.30 -5.83
N SER A 18 0.44 -1.97 -5.81
CA SER A 18 -0.58 -2.84 -6.39
C SER A 18 -0.30 -3.09 -7.86
N ARG A 19 0.04 -2.04 -8.59
CA ARG A 19 0.35 -2.16 -10.00
C ARG A 19 1.60 -3.00 -10.22
N GLU A 20 2.59 -2.78 -9.39
CA GLU A 20 3.84 -3.56 -9.48
C GLU A 20 3.58 -5.04 -9.24
N ILE A 21 2.73 -5.37 -8.28
CA ILE A 21 2.37 -6.76 -8.02
C ILE A 21 1.70 -7.38 -9.25
N GLU A 22 0.77 -6.67 -9.86
CA GLU A 22 0.10 -7.16 -11.06
C GLU A 22 1.09 -7.42 -12.19
N GLU A 23 2.02 -6.52 -12.39
CA GLU A 23 3.04 -6.68 -13.42
C GLU A 23 3.91 -7.90 -13.13
N GLN A 24 4.29 -8.09 -11.88
CA GLN A 24 5.14 -9.21 -11.50
C GLN A 24 4.41 -10.54 -11.65
N ILE A 25 3.14 -10.58 -11.31
CA ILE A 25 2.35 -11.81 -11.41
C ILE A 25 2.21 -12.25 -12.88
N THR A 26 2.08 -11.30 -13.79
CA THR A 26 1.97 -11.61 -15.21
C THR A 26 3.31 -11.91 -15.86
N HIS A 27 4.39 -11.73 -15.14
CA HIS A 27 5.73 -11.95 -15.67
C HIS A 27 6.20 -13.36 -15.29
N PRO A 28 6.37 -14.26 -16.26
CA PRO A 28 6.61 -15.67 -15.94
C PRO A 28 7.93 -15.96 -15.22
N SER A 29 8.88 -15.04 -15.28
CA SER A 29 10.18 -15.25 -14.66
C SER A 29 10.30 -14.62 -13.27
N THR A 30 9.20 -14.08 -12.72
CA THR A 30 9.25 -13.42 -11.44
C THR A 30 9.35 -14.43 -10.30
N ASP A 31 10.20 -14.14 -9.36
CA ASP A 31 10.41 -14.96 -8.18
C ASP A 31 9.24 -14.81 -7.20
N ASP A 32 8.77 -15.93 -6.68
CA ASP A 32 7.68 -15.94 -5.69
C ASP A 32 8.02 -15.13 -4.45
N LEU A 33 9.30 -15.13 -4.06
CA LEU A 33 9.74 -14.35 -2.92
C LEU A 33 9.53 -12.86 -3.15
N ARG A 34 9.78 -12.42 -4.38
CA ARG A 34 9.58 -11.02 -4.72
C ARG A 34 8.12 -10.63 -4.61
N ILE A 35 7.24 -11.48 -5.11
CA ILE A 35 5.81 -11.22 -5.04
C ILE A 35 5.34 -11.19 -3.60
N ALA A 36 5.79 -12.12 -2.78
CA ALA A 36 5.43 -12.16 -1.37
C ALA A 36 5.89 -10.89 -0.64
N GLU A 37 7.08 -10.41 -0.96
CA GLU A 37 7.61 -9.20 -0.36
C GLU A 37 6.76 -7.98 -0.75
N LEU A 38 6.37 -7.89 -2.02
CA LEU A 38 5.53 -6.79 -2.48
C LEU A 38 4.16 -6.84 -1.82
N LYS A 39 3.58 -8.02 -1.69
CA LYS A 39 2.29 -8.17 -1.02
C LYS A 39 2.37 -7.75 0.44
N ARG A 40 3.47 -8.05 1.09
CA ARG A 40 3.68 -7.65 2.47
C ARG A 40 3.76 -6.14 2.60
N ARG A 41 4.47 -5.48 1.67
CA ARG A 41 4.56 -4.02 1.66
C ARG A 41 3.21 -3.39 1.41
N LYS A 42 2.44 -4.00 0.51
CA LYS A 42 1.09 -3.49 0.22
C LYS A 42 0.21 -3.55 1.46
N LEU A 43 0.27 -4.65 2.20
CA LEU A 43 -0.49 -4.79 3.43
C LEU A 43 -0.07 -3.77 4.48
N ALA A 44 1.23 -3.53 4.60
CA ALA A 44 1.72 -2.54 5.55
C ALA A 44 1.20 -1.14 5.21
N LEU A 45 1.19 -0.79 3.93
CA LEU A 45 0.67 0.50 3.50
C LEU A 45 -0.82 0.61 3.73
N LYS A 46 -1.56 -0.44 3.41
CA LYS A 46 -2.99 -0.45 3.64
C LYS A 46 -3.30 -0.27 5.12
N ASP A 47 -2.54 -0.94 5.97
CA ASP A 47 -2.71 -0.83 7.41
C ASP A 47 -2.45 0.59 7.89
N ALA A 48 -1.39 1.21 7.39
CA ALA A 48 -1.07 2.59 7.74
C ALA A 48 -2.18 3.55 7.28
N ILE A 49 -2.72 3.33 6.10
CA ILE A 49 -3.82 4.15 5.59
C ILE A 49 -5.05 4.01 6.47
N GLU A 50 -5.39 2.80 6.84
CA GLU A 50 -6.54 2.55 7.69
C GLU A 50 -6.38 3.19 9.06
N LYS A 51 -5.20 3.09 9.64
CA LYS A 51 -4.93 3.72 10.93
C LYS A 51 -5.08 5.22 10.87
N LEU A 52 -4.59 5.84 9.81
CA LEU A 52 -4.74 7.27 9.64
C LEU A 52 -6.20 7.68 9.49
N LYS A 53 -6.97 6.90 8.75
CA LYS A 53 -8.38 7.19 8.57
C LYS A 53 -9.14 7.05 9.88
N ILE A 54 -8.85 6.02 10.64
CA ILE A 54 -9.49 5.82 11.92
C ILE A 54 -9.17 6.95 12.87
N ASP A 55 -7.88 7.32 12.97
CA ASP A 55 -7.47 8.41 13.85
C ASP A 55 -8.12 9.72 13.45
N HIS A 56 -8.20 9.96 12.14
CA HIS A 56 -8.74 11.21 11.62
C HIS A 56 -10.24 11.30 11.82
N THR A 57 -10.94 10.18 11.66
CA THR A 57 -12.41 10.15 11.75
C THR A 57 -12.91 9.69 13.11
N SER A 58 -12.03 9.27 13.97
CA SER A 58 -12.39 8.79 15.28
C SER A 58 -12.93 9.94 16.13
N MET A 59 -14.14 9.79 16.58
CA MET A 59 -14.84 10.85 17.27
C MET A 59 -15.14 10.52 18.73
N HIS A 60 -14.35 9.74 19.33
CA HIS A 60 -14.57 9.40 20.74
C HIS A 60 -13.72 10.11 21.68
#